data_50f9a658b4dd3d7d12c6a0f6c70a47e1
#
_entry.id   50f9a658b4dd3d7d12c6a0f6c70a47e1
#
_cell.length_a   1.000
_cell.length_b   1.000
_cell.length_c   1.000
_cell.angle_alpha   90.00
_cell.angle_beta   90.00
_cell.angle_gamma   90.00
#
_symmetry.space_group_name_H-M   'P 1'
#
loop_
_entity.id
_entity.type
_entity.pdbx_description
1 polymer ?
#
loop_
_entity_poly.entity_id
_entity_poly.type
_entity_poly.pdbx_seq_one_letter_code
_entity_poly.pdbx_strand_id
1 'polypeptide(L)'
;GGLLGAEAIARRYGATARRIYSVDTFVSSDTPLESPHFAYAALGAGPVLRAIESSGASPVSERDRVRRIAEGAGIPLQIGLTQGGTDGTRFTFRGAPNQGLSWPGRYSHSPGEVLDLRDVTRLVELIVNVANEGG
;
A
#
# COMPACT_ATOMS: atom_id res chain seq x y z
N GLY A 1 0.09 11.73 -15.19
CA GLY A 1 -1.02 10.78 -15.22
C GLY A 1 -0.75 9.52 -16.01
N GLY A 2 -1.61 8.51 -15.83
CA GLY A 2 -1.61 7.29 -16.65
C GLY A 2 -0.59 6.22 -16.28
N LEU A 3 0.19 6.42 -15.21
CA LEU A 3 1.17 5.44 -14.71
C LEU A 3 2.21 5.02 -15.78
N LEU A 4 2.63 5.94 -16.64
CA LEU A 4 3.49 5.64 -17.80
C LEU A 4 4.87 5.12 -17.39
N GLY A 5 5.45 5.63 -16.30
CA GLY A 5 6.71 5.13 -15.76
C GLY A 5 6.58 3.69 -15.26
N ALA A 6 5.54 3.42 -14.48
CA ALA A 6 5.25 2.06 -14.00
C ALA A 6 4.99 1.10 -15.15
N GLU A 7 4.29 1.53 -16.20
CA GLU A 7 4.06 0.72 -17.40
C GLU A 7 5.38 0.38 -18.12
N ALA A 8 6.30 1.33 -18.26
CA ALA A 8 7.61 1.08 -18.89
C ALA A 8 8.42 0.05 -18.09
N ILE A 9 8.43 0.16 -16.75
CA ILE A 9 9.13 -0.78 -15.88
C ILE A 9 8.44 -2.15 -15.91
N ALA A 10 7.10 -2.19 -15.87
CA ALA A 10 6.34 -3.42 -15.93
C ALA A 10 6.53 -4.18 -17.24
N ARG A 11 6.67 -3.49 -18.37
CA ARG A 11 7.03 -4.12 -19.66
C ARG A 11 8.36 -4.85 -19.59
N ARG A 12 9.33 -4.29 -18.89
CA ARG A 12 10.69 -4.85 -18.82
C ARG A 12 10.81 -5.97 -17.78
N TYR A 13 10.17 -5.84 -16.64
CA TYR A 13 10.39 -6.71 -15.49
C TYR A 13 9.15 -7.48 -15.02
N GLY A 14 7.95 -7.12 -15.48
CA GLY A 14 6.71 -7.67 -14.95
C GLY A 14 6.59 -9.18 -15.06
N ALA A 15 7.07 -9.76 -16.18
CA ALA A 15 7.02 -11.21 -16.39
C ALA A 15 7.98 -12.02 -15.49
N THR A 16 9.02 -11.37 -14.95
CA THR A 16 10.06 -12.02 -14.12
C THR A 16 9.98 -11.64 -12.64
N ALA A 17 9.22 -10.61 -12.32
CA ALA A 17 9.07 -10.15 -10.96
C ALA A 17 8.27 -11.16 -10.12
N ARG A 18 8.85 -11.63 -9.02
CA ARG A 18 8.18 -12.55 -8.09
C ARG A 18 7.20 -11.83 -7.18
N ARG A 19 7.52 -10.59 -6.82
CA ARG A 19 6.73 -9.74 -5.91
C ARG A 19 6.88 -8.30 -6.33
N ILE A 20 5.80 -7.57 -6.23
CA ILE A 20 5.76 -6.12 -6.42
C ILE A 20 5.19 -5.50 -5.16
N TYR A 21 5.89 -4.53 -4.63
CA TYR A 21 5.40 -3.67 -3.56
C TYR A 21 5.24 -2.26 -4.12
N SER A 22 4.01 -1.81 -4.16
CA SER A 22 3.71 -0.44 -4.55
C SER A 22 3.46 0.42 -3.32
N VAL A 23 4.05 1.60 -3.31
CA VAL A 23 3.96 2.53 -2.18
C VAL A 23 3.18 3.76 -2.62
N ASP A 24 2.10 4.07 -1.91
CA ASP A 24 1.22 5.18 -2.25
C ASP A 24 0.39 5.60 -1.03
N THR A 25 -0.25 6.78 -1.07
CA THR A 25 -1.19 7.22 -0.06
C THR A 25 -2.43 6.33 -0.04
N PHE A 26 -2.84 5.87 1.14
CA PHE A 26 -4.17 5.30 1.33
C PHE A 26 -5.13 6.45 1.66
N VAL A 27 -6.02 6.76 0.72
CA VAL A 27 -7.01 7.82 0.92
C VAL A 27 -8.04 7.35 1.94
N SER A 28 -7.89 7.84 3.18
CA SER A 28 -8.70 7.40 4.30
C SER A 28 -9.92 8.29 4.52
N SER A 29 -11.04 7.67 4.88
CA SER A 29 -12.23 8.36 5.38
C SER A 29 -12.13 8.78 6.86
N ASP A 30 -10.96 8.67 7.48
CA ASP A 30 -10.69 9.21 8.82
C ASP A 30 -10.62 10.74 8.78
N THR A 31 -11.76 11.40 8.61
CA THR A 31 -11.88 12.85 8.58
C THR A 31 -12.92 13.34 9.60
N PRO A 32 -12.78 14.57 10.15
CA PRO A 32 -13.67 15.06 11.20
C PRO A 32 -15.15 15.19 10.79
N LEU A 33 -15.42 15.36 9.51
CA LEU A 33 -16.76 15.63 8.99
C LEU A 33 -17.37 14.47 8.21
N GLU A 34 -16.66 13.37 8.10
CA GLU A 34 -17.06 12.22 7.29
C GLU A 34 -17.28 11.02 8.21
N SER A 35 -18.36 10.29 7.98
CA SER A 35 -18.54 9.01 8.66
C SER A 35 -17.57 7.99 8.09
N PRO A 36 -16.89 7.19 8.94
CA PRO A 36 -16.04 6.13 8.46
C PRO A 36 -16.78 5.19 7.50
N HIS A 37 -16.17 4.91 6.38
CA HIS A 37 -16.68 3.95 5.38
C HIS A 37 -15.59 2.91 5.05
N PHE A 38 -15.81 2.05 4.05
CA PHE A 38 -14.90 0.93 3.79
C PHE A 38 -13.44 1.32 3.55
N ALA A 39 -13.15 2.49 2.99
CA ALA A 39 -11.80 3.03 2.83
C ALA A 39 -11.35 3.77 4.10
N TYR A 40 -11.32 3.07 5.22
CA TYR A 40 -10.95 3.64 6.51
C TYR A 40 -9.60 3.10 7.01
N ALA A 41 -8.74 4.00 7.44
CA ALA A 41 -7.53 3.71 8.20
C ALA A 41 -7.22 4.93 9.09
N ALA A 42 -7.07 4.72 10.39
CA ALA A 42 -6.85 5.80 11.33
C ALA A 42 -5.45 6.42 11.15
N LEU A 43 -5.35 7.74 11.13
CA LEU A 43 -4.08 8.45 11.17
C LEU A 43 -3.41 8.21 12.53
N GLY A 44 -2.12 7.92 12.51
CA GLY A 44 -1.33 7.63 13.70
C GLY A 44 -1.39 6.19 14.20
N ALA A 45 -2.17 5.32 13.54
CA ALA A 45 -2.31 3.91 13.91
C ALA A 45 -1.39 2.96 13.13
N GLY A 46 -0.48 3.50 12.33
CA GLY A 46 0.51 2.74 11.55
C GLY A 46 0.18 2.64 10.07
N PRO A 47 1.11 2.08 9.28
CA PRO A 47 0.94 1.89 7.84
C PRO A 47 -0.22 0.98 7.51
N VAL A 48 -0.67 1.07 6.27
CA VAL A 48 -1.80 0.31 5.74
C VAL A 48 -1.32 -0.70 4.70
N LEU A 49 -1.65 -1.96 4.92
CA LEU A 49 -1.56 -3.01 3.92
C LEU A 49 -2.85 -3.04 3.13
N ARG A 50 -2.78 -2.80 1.82
CA ARG A 50 -3.97 -2.82 0.95
C ARG A 50 -4.37 -4.26 0.66
N ALA A 51 -5.50 -4.69 1.19
CA ALA A 51 -6.04 -6.02 0.91
C ALA A 51 -6.80 -6.05 -0.42
N ILE A 52 -7.49 -4.96 -0.76
CA ILE A 52 -8.20 -4.78 -2.02
C ILE A 52 -7.93 -3.36 -2.51
N GLU A 53 -7.64 -3.23 -3.80
CA GLU A 53 -7.53 -1.96 -4.53
C GLU A 53 -8.11 -2.11 -5.93
N SER A 54 -8.03 -1.08 -6.78
CA SER A 54 -8.62 -1.10 -8.13
C SER A 54 -8.08 -2.22 -9.04
N SER A 55 -6.89 -2.74 -8.78
CA SER A 55 -6.30 -3.87 -9.52
C SER A 55 -6.77 -5.24 -9.03
N GLY A 56 -7.55 -5.30 -7.97
CA GLY A 56 -8.05 -6.52 -7.36
C GLY A 56 -7.54 -6.76 -5.94
N ALA A 57 -7.71 -7.99 -5.46
CA ALA A 57 -7.23 -8.41 -4.15
C ALA A 57 -5.75 -8.81 -4.22
N SER A 58 -4.97 -8.39 -3.23
CA SER A 58 -3.61 -8.89 -3.07
C SER A 58 -3.60 -10.37 -2.66
N PRO A 59 -2.58 -11.15 -3.03
CA PRO A 59 -2.49 -12.55 -2.65
C PRO A 59 -2.51 -12.74 -1.13
N VAL A 60 -3.29 -13.70 -0.65
CA VAL A 60 -3.41 -13.98 0.79
C VAL A 60 -2.04 -14.33 1.40
N SER A 61 -1.27 -15.15 0.72
CA SER A 61 0.08 -15.55 1.17
C SER A 61 1.02 -14.37 1.36
N GLU A 62 0.92 -13.36 0.49
CA GLU A 62 1.75 -12.17 0.59
C GLU A 62 1.28 -11.23 1.71
N ARG A 63 -0.03 -11.09 1.89
CA ARG A 63 -0.59 -10.37 3.05
C ARG A 63 -0.15 -10.99 4.37
N ASP A 64 -0.22 -12.31 4.49
CA ASP A 64 0.19 -13.03 5.69
C ASP A 64 1.70 -12.92 5.93
N ARG A 65 2.50 -12.91 4.86
CA ARG A 65 3.93 -12.66 4.96
C ARG A 65 4.22 -11.27 5.52
N VAL A 66 3.67 -10.23 4.92
CA VAL A 66 3.89 -8.84 5.37
C VAL A 66 3.40 -8.63 6.80
N ARG A 67 2.25 -9.23 7.16
CA ARG A 67 1.72 -9.17 8.53
C ARG A 67 2.69 -9.79 9.54
N ARG A 68 3.22 -10.97 9.27
CA ARG A 68 4.20 -11.63 10.15
C ARG A 68 5.48 -10.80 10.32
N ILE A 69 5.94 -10.17 9.24
CA ILE A 69 7.11 -9.27 9.28
C ILE A 69 6.82 -8.07 10.19
N ALA A 70 5.67 -7.43 10.02
CA ALA A 70 5.26 -6.29 10.84
C ALA A 70 5.15 -6.69 12.32
N GLU A 71 4.50 -7.81 12.61
CA GLU A 71 4.37 -8.36 13.98
C GLU A 71 5.74 -8.63 14.61
N GLY A 72 6.64 -9.29 13.87
CA GLY A 72 8.00 -9.59 14.34
C GLY A 72 8.85 -8.34 14.60
N ALA A 73 8.62 -7.27 13.87
CA ALA A 73 9.29 -5.99 14.04
C ALA A 73 8.58 -5.03 15.01
N GLY A 74 7.44 -5.43 15.58
CA GLY A 74 6.65 -4.56 16.47
C GLY A 74 6.04 -3.35 15.75
N ILE A 75 5.80 -3.46 14.46
CA ILE A 75 5.20 -2.39 13.64
C ILE A 75 3.68 -2.56 13.63
N PRO A 76 2.91 -1.57 14.12
CA PRO A 76 1.46 -1.61 13.99
C PRO A 76 1.08 -1.58 12.51
N LEU A 77 0.16 -2.45 12.10
CA LEU A 77 -0.26 -2.59 10.71
C LEU A 77 -1.77 -2.60 10.61
N GLN A 78 -2.30 -1.71 9.78
CA GLN A 78 -3.72 -1.66 9.45
C GLN A 78 -3.97 -2.43 8.14
N ILE A 79 -5.16 -3.00 8.00
CA ILE A 79 -5.62 -3.63 6.76
C ILE A 79 -6.65 -2.72 6.11
N GLY A 80 -6.40 -2.30 4.88
CA GLY A 80 -7.26 -1.36 4.17
C GLY A 80 -7.88 -1.93 2.90
N LEU A 81 -9.09 -1.48 2.62
CA LEU A 81 -9.83 -1.72 1.39
C LEU A 81 -10.04 -0.38 0.71
N THR A 82 -9.76 -0.27 -0.58
CA THR A 82 -9.92 0.99 -1.32
C THR A 82 -10.29 0.75 -2.77
N GLN A 83 -10.94 1.73 -3.39
CA GLN A 83 -11.17 1.76 -4.84
C GLN A 83 -10.00 2.42 -5.58
N GLY A 84 -9.11 3.12 -4.88
CA GLY A 84 -7.91 3.70 -5.47
C GLY A 84 -6.92 2.63 -5.92
N GLY A 85 -6.13 2.94 -6.93
CA GLY A 85 -5.07 2.07 -7.44
C GLY A 85 -3.70 2.60 -7.11
N THR A 86 -2.71 1.74 -7.31
CA THR A 86 -1.29 2.06 -7.21
C THR A 86 -0.60 1.81 -8.55
N ASP A 87 0.65 2.19 -8.65
CA ASP A 87 1.53 1.85 -9.77
C ASP A 87 1.64 0.33 -9.99
N GLY A 88 1.43 -0.46 -8.95
CA GLY A 88 1.40 -1.93 -9.00
C GLY A 88 0.37 -2.52 -9.95
N THR A 89 -0.71 -1.78 -10.25
CA THR A 89 -1.73 -2.17 -11.25
C THR A 89 -1.11 -2.55 -12.60
N ARG A 90 -0.07 -1.83 -13.03
CA ARG A 90 0.60 -2.11 -14.32
C ARG A 90 1.34 -3.43 -14.33
N PHE A 91 1.83 -3.86 -13.19
CA PHE A 91 2.49 -5.16 -13.02
C PHE A 91 1.48 -6.30 -12.93
N THR A 92 0.35 -6.09 -12.25
CA THR A 92 -0.72 -7.08 -12.14
C THR A 92 -1.24 -7.51 -13.51
N PHE A 93 -1.42 -6.57 -14.44
CA PHE A 93 -1.80 -6.88 -15.83
C PHE A 93 -0.76 -7.71 -16.60
N ARG A 94 0.44 -7.88 -16.05
CA ARG A 94 1.50 -8.71 -16.63
C ARG A 94 1.77 -9.98 -15.83
N GLY A 95 0.87 -10.31 -14.90
CA GLY A 95 0.93 -11.52 -14.11
C GLY A 95 1.77 -11.45 -12.82
N ALA A 96 2.39 -10.31 -12.53
CA ALA A 96 3.12 -10.13 -11.28
C ALA A 96 2.16 -9.77 -10.13
N PRO A 97 2.19 -10.49 -9.00
CA PRO A 97 1.37 -10.14 -7.85
C PRO A 97 1.82 -8.81 -7.25
N ASN A 98 0.86 -7.94 -6.97
CA ASN A 98 1.09 -6.65 -6.32
C ASN A 98 0.58 -6.65 -4.89
N GLN A 99 1.36 -6.09 -3.97
CA GLN A 99 0.97 -5.76 -2.62
C GLN A 99 1.16 -4.27 -2.38
N GLY A 100 0.07 -3.54 -2.24
CA GLY A 100 0.10 -2.13 -1.88
C GLY A 100 0.45 -1.93 -0.41
N LEU A 101 1.45 -1.08 -0.14
CA LEU A 101 1.84 -0.61 1.18
C LEU A 101 1.67 0.90 1.22
N SER A 102 1.00 1.42 2.24
CA SER A 102 0.56 2.80 2.25
C SER A 102 0.71 3.45 3.63
N TRP A 103 0.67 4.76 3.66
CA TRP A 103 0.34 5.54 4.86
C TRP A 103 -1.10 6.04 4.74
N PRO A 104 -1.88 6.12 5.82
CA PRO A 104 -3.20 6.75 5.77
C PRO A 104 -3.06 8.25 5.56
N GLY A 105 -3.83 8.81 4.66
CA GLY A 105 -3.83 10.24 4.34
C GLY A 105 -5.23 10.78 4.13
N ARG A 106 -5.45 12.03 4.52
CA ARG A 106 -6.69 12.76 4.32
C ARG A 106 -6.56 13.73 3.16
N TYR A 107 -7.65 13.96 2.46
CA TYR A 107 -7.78 15.01 1.44
C TYR A 107 -6.82 14.83 0.27
N SER A 108 -6.51 13.58 -0.08
CA SER A 108 -5.63 13.28 -1.22
C SER A 108 -6.15 13.89 -2.51
N HIS A 109 -5.24 14.34 -3.36
CA HIS A 109 -5.50 15.08 -4.60
C HIS A 109 -6.16 16.46 -4.39
N SER A 110 -5.99 17.03 -3.21
CA SER A 110 -6.39 18.40 -2.88
C SER A 110 -5.18 19.31 -2.70
N PRO A 111 -5.36 20.64 -2.63
CA PRO A 111 -4.25 21.57 -2.39
C PRO A 111 -3.52 21.40 -1.05
N GLY A 112 -4.16 20.74 -0.08
CA GLY A 112 -3.57 20.44 1.23
C GLY A 112 -3.92 19.03 1.66
N GLU A 113 -2.93 18.18 1.83
CA GLU A 113 -3.09 16.82 2.34
C GLU A 113 -2.60 16.72 3.78
N VAL A 114 -3.20 15.84 4.56
CA VAL A 114 -2.86 15.64 5.97
C VAL A 114 -2.48 14.18 6.19
N LEU A 115 -1.35 13.96 6.83
CA LEU A 115 -0.86 12.65 7.23
C LEU A 115 -0.19 12.72 8.62
N ASP A 116 0.03 11.59 9.23
CA ASP A 116 0.83 11.46 10.45
C ASP A 116 2.24 10.96 10.09
N LEU A 117 3.27 11.72 10.43
CA LEU A 117 4.66 11.35 10.13
C LEU A 117 5.09 10.04 10.80
N ARG A 118 4.45 9.66 11.91
CA ARG A 118 4.71 8.36 12.57
C ARG A 118 4.33 7.20 11.67
N ASP A 119 3.23 7.33 10.92
CA ASP A 119 2.79 6.29 9.98
C ASP A 119 3.79 6.14 8.82
N VAL A 120 4.33 7.25 8.32
CA VAL A 120 5.36 7.23 7.28
C VAL A 120 6.65 6.60 7.80
N THR A 121 7.09 6.95 9.01
CA THR A 121 8.27 6.35 9.62
C THR A 121 8.11 4.84 9.76
N ARG A 122 6.97 4.37 10.28
CA ARG A 122 6.66 2.95 10.41
C ARG A 122 6.53 2.24 9.06
N LEU A 123 6.05 2.93 8.03
CA LEU A 123 6.02 2.39 6.68
C LEU A 123 7.43 2.18 6.13
N VAL A 124 8.34 3.12 6.33
CA VAL A 124 9.75 2.96 5.93
C VAL A 124 10.38 1.75 6.63
N GLU A 125 10.19 1.62 7.95
CA GLU A 125 10.65 0.46 8.72
C GLU A 125 10.08 -0.85 8.15
N LEU A 126 8.79 -0.89 7.83
CA LEU A 126 8.15 -2.05 7.24
C LEU A 126 8.76 -2.42 5.89
N ILE A 127 8.95 -1.43 5.00
CA ILE A 127 9.54 -1.65 3.68
C ILE A 127 10.96 -2.24 3.80
N VAL A 128 11.77 -1.71 4.71
CA VAL A 128 13.14 -2.23 4.95
C VAL A 128 13.10 -3.68 5.44
N ASN A 129 12.22 -4.01 6.38
CA ASN A 129 12.07 -5.39 6.87
C ASN A 129 11.58 -6.34 5.77
N VAL A 130 10.59 -5.93 5.00
CA VAL A 130 10.06 -6.71 3.86
C VAL A 130 11.13 -6.97 2.80
N ALA A 131 11.97 -5.98 2.50
CA ALA A 131 13.06 -6.10 1.54
C ALA A 131 14.16 -7.06 2.05
N ASN A 132 14.50 -6.99 3.34
CA ASN A 132 15.55 -7.83 3.94
C ASN A 132 15.13 -9.31 4.04
N GLU A 133 13.86 -9.61 4.25
CA GLU A 133 13.36 -11.00 4.27
C GLU A 133 13.10 -11.58 2.87
N GLY A 134 13.26 -10.80 1.82
CA GLY A 134 13.04 -11.19 0.43
C GLY A 134 14.25 -11.80 -0.27
N GLY A 135 15.41 -11.80 0.42
CA GLY A 135 16.65 -12.38 -0.07
C GLY A 135 16.71 -13.89 -0.01
#